data_0a218f93950ac273e5266573d5b44e39
#
_entry.id   0a218f93950ac273e5266573d5b44e39
#
_cell.length_a   1.000
_cell.length_b   1.000
_cell.length_c   1.000
_cell.angle_alpha   90.00
_cell.angle_beta   90.00
_cell.angle_gamma   90.00
#
_symmetry.space_group_name_H-M   'P 1'
#
loop_
_entity.id
_entity.type
_entity.pdbx_description
1 polymer ?
#
loop_
_entity_poly.entity_id
_entity_poly.type
_entity_poly.pdbx_seq_one_letter_code
_entity_poly.pdbx_strand_id
1 'polypeptide(L)'
;AQKANWDVAGRGEQVEVPEALAAQIREDLLGAYFGICGEIVDAGLVTIADFNMGLDIALDMKPAFTYMNELGTKKALELVKAYAKKHAGFPVPKCIEAQGAANKPFDVPVVLREDRDGIAVLTIRRPKVLNALDQSVFEEIRTRFQQCDQDPKVKGIVLTGFGKKAFVSGADVNFLAKINSVAMGEATSRSSQVCVDAVQAVQKPTVAALNGLAFGGGIE
;
A
#
# COMPACT_ATOMS: atom_id res chain seq x y z
N ALA A 1 41.29 15.30 -9.02
CA ALA A 1 39.83 15.24 -8.89
C ALA A 1 39.34 16.67 -8.63
N GLN A 2 38.70 17.31 -9.63
CA GLN A 2 37.99 18.58 -9.41
C GLN A 2 36.86 18.34 -8.39
N LYS A 3 36.94 19.05 -7.24
CA LYS A 3 35.79 19.15 -6.36
C LYS A 3 34.69 19.87 -7.16
N ALA A 4 33.63 19.15 -7.52
CA ALA A 4 32.43 19.77 -8.05
C ALA A 4 31.89 20.71 -6.95
N ASN A 5 31.81 22.03 -7.21
CA ASN A 5 31.08 22.93 -6.37
C ASN A 5 29.59 22.58 -6.53
N TRP A 6 29.03 22.02 -5.48
CA TRP A 6 27.59 21.84 -5.39
C TRP A 6 27.00 23.15 -4.86
N ASP A 7 26.41 23.94 -5.73
CA ASP A 7 25.60 25.06 -5.32
C ASP A 7 24.33 24.51 -4.67
N VAL A 8 24.29 24.55 -3.35
CA VAL A 8 23.13 24.15 -2.58
C VAL A 8 22.30 25.38 -2.34
N ALA A 9 21.07 25.38 -2.85
CA ALA A 9 20.12 26.45 -2.56
C ALA A 9 19.93 26.62 -1.04
N GLY A 10 19.82 27.85 -0.59
CA GLY A 10 19.52 28.17 0.81
C GLY A 10 18.16 27.60 1.23
N ARG A 11 17.96 27.35 2.52
CA ARG A 11 16.68 26.84 3.04
C ARG A 11 15.55 27.82 2.71
N GLY A 12 14.60 27.38 1.87
CA GLY A 12 13.48 28.18 1.40
C GLY A 12 13.74 28.98 0.12
N GLU A 13 14.94 28.90 -0.45
CA GLU A 13 15.24 29.47 -1.75
C GLU A 13 14.56 28.66 -2.85
N GLN A 14 13.80 29.33 -3.72
CA GLN A 14 13.19 28.72 -4.89
C GLN A 14 14.19 28.76 -6.04
N VAL A 15 14.61 27.60 -6.51
CA VAL A 15 15.46 27.46 -7.70
C VAL A 15 14.54 27.21 -8.90
N GLU A 16 14.59 28.10 -9.89
CA GLU A 16 13.91 27.87 -11.16
C GLU A 16 14.65 26.80 -11.96
N VAL A 17 13.98 25.65 -12.14
CA VAL A 17 14.49 24.55 -12.97
C VAL A 17 13.65 24.48 -14.24
N PRO A 18 14.27 24.48 -15.44
CA PRO A 18 13.53 24.29 -16.68
C PRO A 18 12.70 23.01 -16.63
N GLU A 19 11.41 23.08 -17.00
CA GLU A 19 10.47 21.94 -16.87
C GLU A 19 10.98 20.67 -17.56
N ALA A 20 11.61 20.80 -18.73
CA ALA A 20 12.21 19.65 -19.42
C ALA A 20 13.31 18.96 -18.60
N LEU A 21 14.14 19.72 -17.89
CA LEU A 21 15.17 19.17 -17.03
C LEU A 21 14.57 18.55 -15.77
N ALA A 22 13.58 19.22 -15.16
CA ALA A 22 12.86 18.68 -14.01
C ALA A 22 12.15 17.36 -14.34
N ALA A 23 11.51 17.28 -15.50
CA ALA A 23 10.88 16.05 -15.99
C ALA A 23 11.89 14.92 -16.18
N GLN A 24 13.04 15.22 -16.82
CA GLN A 24 14.10 14.24 -17.04
C GLN A 24 14.66 13.70 -15.71
N ILE A 25 14.95 14.59 -14.75
CA ILE A 25 15.46 14.22 -13.42
C ILE A 25 14.42 13.34 -12.71
N ARG A 26 13.14 13.72 -12.75
CA ARG A 26 12.05 12.94 -12.14
C ARG A 26 11.96 11.54 -12.75
N GLU A 27 12.02 11.41 -14.06
CA GLU A 27 11.97 10.11 -14.74
C GLU A 27 13.17 9.24 -14.39
N ASP A 28 14.38 9.79 -14.34
CA ASP A 28 15.59 9.07 -13.97
C ASP A 28 15.55 8.63 -12.49
N LEU A 29 15.11 9.50 -11.57
CA LEU A 29 14.95 9.15 -10.17
C LEU A 29 13.89 8.05 -9.97
N LEU A 30 12.76 8.13 -10.66
CA LEU A 30 11.72 7.10 -10.58
C LEU A 30 12.18 5.78 -11.19
N GLY A 31 12.89 5.80 -12.31
CA GLY A 31 13.47 4.60 -12.91
C GLY A 31 14.44 3.88 -11.99
N ALA A 32 15.33 4.64 -11.34
CA ALA A 32 16.24 4.11 -10.32
C ALA A 32 15.50 3.56 -9.10
N TYR A 33 14.58 4.35 -8.56
CA TYR A 33 13.80 3.98 -7.36
C TYR A 33 13.00 2.70 -7.56
N PHE A 34 12.23 2.62 -8.63
CA PHE A 34 11.43 1.43 -8.93
C PHE A 34 12.32 0.22 -9.19
N GLY A 35 13.41 0.39 -9.96
CA GLY A 35 14.33 -0.69 -10.23
C GLY A 35 14.98 -1.27 -8.98
N ILE A 36 15.49 -0.43 -8.09
CA ILE A 36 16.08 -0.88 -6.82
C ILE A 36 15.04 -1.60 -5.96
N CYS A 37 13.82 -1.04 -5.85
CA CYS A 37 12.76 -1.65 -5.06
C CYS A 37 12.34 -3.01 -5.63
N GLY A 38 12.27 -3.14 -6.95
CA GLY A 38 11.96 -4.41 -7.61
C GLY A 38 13.04 -5.47 -7.40
N GLU A 39 14.32 -5.10 -7.46
CA GLU A 39 15.44 -6.02 -7.19
C GLU A 39 15.40 -6.59 -5.77
N ILE A 40 15.11 -5.76 -4.77
CA ILE A 40 15.00 -6.18 -3.38
C ILE A 40 13.90 -7.24 -3.21
N VAL A 41 12.76 -7.05 -3.90
CA VAL A 41 11.64 -8.01 -3.88
C VAL A 41 11.99 -9.27 -4.67
N ASP A 42 12.57 -9.15 -5.87
CA ASP A 42 12.99 -10.30 -6.69
C ASP A 42 14.06 -11.16 -6.00
N ALA A 43 14.91 -10.55 -5.17
CA ALA A 43 15.88 -11.24 -4.33
C ALA A 43 15.22 -12.02 -3.16
N GLY A 44 13.91 -11.90 -2.96
CA GLY A 44 13.18 -12.58 -1.88
C GLY A 44 13.50 -12.08 -0.48
N LEU A 45 14.09 -10.90 -0.35
CA LEU A 45 14.50 -10.34 0.95
C LEU A 45 13.31 -9.83 1.76
N VAL A 46 12.22 -9.46 1.09
CA VAL A 46 11.02 -8.88 1.71
C VAL A 46 9.81 -9.10 0.81
N THR A 47 8.60 -9.14 1.40
CA THR A 47 7.36 -9.12 0.63
C THR A 47 7.04 -7.71 0.13
N ILE A 48 6.27 -7.60 -0.94
CA ILE A 48 5.80 -6.28 -1.44
C ILE A 48 5.05 -5.51 -0.35
N ALA A 49 4.19 -6.18 0.41
CA ALA A 49 3.41 -5.55 1.48
C ALA A 49 4.29 -5.00 2.61
N ASP A 50 5.29 -5.77 3.06
CA ASP A 50 6.21 -5.33 4.13
C ASP A 50 7.12 -4.22 3.64
N PHE A 51 7.62 -4.31 2.42
CA PHE A 51 8.51 -3.32 1.86
C PHE A 51 7.78 -1.98 1.63
N ASN A 52 6.58 -2.02 1.07
CA ASN A 52 5.76 -0.82 0.91
C ASN A 52 5.50 -0.13 2.25
N MET A 53 5.11 -0.90 3.28
CA MET A 53 4.92 -0.35 4.62
C MET A 53 6.23 0.22 5.20
N GLY A 54 7.36 -0.48 5.01
CA GLY A 54 8.68 -0.01 5.47
C GLY A 54 9.09 1.32 4.82
N LEU A 55 8.89 1.47 3.52
CA LEU A 55 9.14 2.72 2.79
C LEU A 55 8.28 3.86 3.34
N ASP A 56 7.01 3.58 3.62
CA ASP A 56 6.08 4.57 4.15
C ASP A 56 6.45 5.03 5.57
N ILE A 57 6.63 4.09 6.51
CA ILE A 57 6.76 4.44 7.94
C ILE A 57 8.19 4.73 8.39
N ALA A 58 9.20 4.09 7.79
CA ALA A 58 10.58 4.23 8.21
C ALA A 58 11.34 5.30 7.44
N LEU A 59 11.06 5.44 6.15
CA LEU A 59 11.77 6.38 5.27
C LEU A 59 10.94 7.60 4.88
N ASP A 60 9.66 7.64 5.25
CA ASP A 60 8.69 8.67 4.85
C ASP A 60 8.67 8.92 3.33
N MET A 61 8.86 7.84 2.58
CA MET A 61 8.86 7.84 1.12
C MET A 61 7.50 7.37 0.60
N LYS A 62 7.10 7.87 -0.57
CA LYS A 62 5.94 7.31 -1.25
C LYS A 62 6.22 5.84 -1.60
N PRO A 63 5.41 4.87 -1.12
CA PRO A 63 5.68 3.46 -1.32
C PRO A 63 5.77 3.07 -2.79
N ALA A 64 6.85 2.38 -3.18
CA ALA A 64 7.21 2.17 -4.58
C ALA A 64 6.14 1.43 -5.38
N PHE A 65 5.58 0.34 -4.84
CA PHE A 65 4.62 -0.49 -5.57
C PHE A 65 3.23 0.16 -5.66
N THR A 66 2.82 0.92 -4.62
CA THR A 66 1.64 1.79 -4.69
C THR A 66 1.84 2.87 -5.75
N TYR A 67 3.03 3.49 -5.78
CA TYR A 67 3.32 4.54 -6.75
C TYR A 67 3.34 3.99 -8.20
N MET A 68 3.93 2.80 -8.42
CA MET A 68 3.89 2.13 -9.73
C MET A 68 2.45 1.83 -10.17
N ASN A 69 1.58 1.42 -9.24
CA ASN A 69 0.16 1.18 -9.53
C ASN A 69 -0.57 2.46 -9.94
N GLU A 70 -0.35 3.57 -9.21
CA GLU A 70 -0.96 4.87 -9.53
C GLU A 70 -0.48 5.44 -10.87
N LEU A 71 0.81 5.29 -11.17
CA LEU A 71 1.41 5.76 -12.43
C LEU A 71 1.03 4.88 -13.62
N GLY A 72 0.66 3.62 -13.34
CA GLY A 72 0.49 2.54 -14.30
C GLY A 72 1.78 1.71 -14.44
N THR A 73 1.63 0.39 -14.26
CA THR A 73 2.77 -0.54 -14.24
C THR A 73 3.54 -0.59 -15.56
N LYS A 74 2.84 -0.36 -16.69
CA LYS A 74 3.49 -0.24 -18.00
C LYS A 74 4.43 0.98 -18.03
N LYS A 75 3.97 2.15 -17.57
CA LYS A 75 4.80 3.36 -17.50
C LYS A 75 5.97 3.16 -16.52
N ALA A 76 5.73 2.52 -15.39
CA ALA A 76 6.80 2.19 -14.44
C ALA A 76 7.89 1.31 -15.08
N LEU A 77 7.52 0.29 -15.83
CA LEU A 77 8.45 -0.55 -16.59
C LEU A 77 9.24 0.24 -17.63
N GLU A 78 8.58 1.15 -18.37
CA GLU A 78 9.24 2.03 -19.33
C GLU A 78 10.32 2.89 -18.68
N LEU A 79 10.04 3.46 -17.49
CA LEU A 79 10.98 4.26 -16.72
C LEU A 79 12.19 3.44 -16.26
N VAL A 80 11.98 2.24 -15.74
CA VAL A 80 13.07 1.34 -15.33
C VAL A 80 13.93 0.95 -16.52
N LYS A 81 13.33 0.58 -17.65
CA LYS A 81 14.08 0.24 -18.90
C LYS A 81 14.84 1.44 -19.43
N ALA A 82 14.28 2.64 -19.39
CA ALA A 82 14.97 3.86 -19.83
C ALA A 82 16.19 4.17 -18.94
N TYR A 83 16.04 3.99 -17.62
CA TYR A 83 17.14 4.16 -16.68
C TYR A 83 18.25 3.09 -16.90
N ALA A 84 17.87 1.82 -17.00
CA ALA A 84 18.80 0.72 -17.25
C ALA A 84 19.60 0.91 -18.56
N LYS A 85 18.97 1.47 -19.61
CA LYS A 85 19.65 1.78 -20.86
C LYS A 85 20.74 2.85 -20.70
N LYS A 86 20.57 3.81 -19.79
CA LYS A 86 21.55 4.87 -19.51
C LYS A 86 22.65 4.40 -18.57
N HIS A 87 22.40 3.41 -17.75
CA HIS A 87 23.29 2.94 -16.68
C HIS A 87 23.62 1.46 -16.87
N ALA A 88 24.75 1.18 -17.51
CA ALA A 88 25.20 -0.19 -17.78
C ALA A 88 25.29 -1.02 -16.48
N GLY A 89 24.70 -2.21 -16.51
CA GLY A 89 24.66 -3.11 -15.35
C GLY A 89 23.48 -2.88 -14.40
N PHE A 90 22.65 -1.85 -14.63
CA PHE A 90 21.42 -1.69 -13.84
C PHE A 90 20.37 -2.71 -14.32
N PRO A 91 19.80 -3.53 -13.40
CA PRO A 91 18.88 -4.59 -13.78
C PRO A 91 17.49 -4.07 -14.08
N VAL A 92 16.74 -4.84 -14.88
CA VAL A 92 15.28 -4.68 -14.99
C VAL A 92 14.65 -5.82 -14.19
N PRO A 93 14.05 -5.53 -13.01
CA PRO A 93 13.49 -6.56 -12.14
C PRO A 93 12.37 -7.36 -12.81
N LYS A 94 12.37 -8.69 -12.58
CA LYS A 94 11.40 -9.61 -13.19
C LYS A 94 9.96 -9.31 -12.77
N CYS A 95 9.75 -8.95 -11.49
CA CYS A 95 8.44 -8.60 -10.99
C CYS A 95 7.87 -7.36 -11.71
N ILE A 96 8.70 -6.34 -11.97
CA ILE A 96 8.28 -5.13 -12.71
C ILE A 96 8.06 -5.46 -14.18
N GLU A 97 8.93 -6.29 -14.79
CA GLU A 97 8.78 -6.69 -16.18
C GLU A 97 7.48 -7.48 -16.40
N ALA A 98 7.17 -8.44 -15.52
CA ALA A 98 5.95 -9.24 -15.60
C ALA A 98 4.67 -8.39 -15.46
N GLN A 99 4.61 -7.52 -14.43
CA GLN A 99 3.42 -6.70 -14.21
C GLN A 99 3.26 -5.60 -15.27
N GLY A 100 4.37 -4.97 -15.68
CA GLY A 100 4.36 -3.96 -16.73
C GLY A 100 3.99 -4.51 -18.10
N ALA A 101 4.47 -5.70 -18.47
CA ALA A 101 4.10 -6.38 -19.72
C ALA A 101 2.62 -6.80 -19.71
N ALA A 102 2.10 -7.28 -18.58
CA ALA A 102 0.70 -7.65 -18.42
C ALA A 102 -0.23 -6.43 -18.23
N ASN A 103 0.32 -5.25 -17.99
CA ASN A 103 -0.38 -4.03 -17.59
C ASN A 103 -1.35 -4.28 -16.41
N LYS A 104 -0.87 -5.03 -15.41
CA LYS A 104 -1.63 -5.36 -14.20
C LYS A 104 -1.01 -4.69 -12.99
N PRO A 105 -1.81 -4.20 -12.02
CA PRO A 105 -1.29 -3.65 -10.79
C PRO A 105 -0.59 -4.72 -9.95
N PHE A 106 0.37 -4.29 -9.13
CA PHE A 106 0.92 -5.12 -8.06
C PHE A 106 -0.16 -5.34 -6.99
N ASP A 107 -0.17 -6.54 -6.41
CA ASP A 107 -0.95 -6.80 -5.20
C ASP A 107 -0.21 -6.19 -4.00
N VAL A 108 -0.82 -5.17 -3.39
CA VAL A 108 -0.26 -4.42 -2.26
C VAL A 108 -1.29 -4.42 -1.12
N PRO A 109 -1.49 -5.56 -0.45
CA PRO A 109 -2.52 -5.66 0.56
C PRO A 109 -2.22 -4.79 1.79
N VAL A 110 -3.25 -4.14 2.30
CA VAL A 110 -3.24 -3.43 3.58
C VAL A 110 -3.86 -4.26 4.71
N VAL A 111 -4.53 -5.37 4.38
CA VAL A 111 -5.00 -6.38 5.34
C VAL A 111 -4.20 -7.66 5.11
N LEU A 112 -3.18 -7.86 5.93
CA LEU A 112 -2.31 -9.03 5.84
C LEU A 112 -2.94 -10.24 6.52
N ARG A 113 -2.89 -11.41 5.87
CA ARG A 113 -3.28 -12.70 6.44
C ARG A 113 -2.03 -13.52 6.78
N GLU A 114 -1.98 -13.99 8.02
CA GLU A 114 -1.01 -14.98 8.49
C GLU A 114 -1.75 -16.15 9.14
N ASP A 115 -1.46 -17.37 8.71
CA ASP A 115 -2.09 -18.57 9.24
C ASP A 115 -1.19 -19.22 10.29
N ARG A 116 -1.71 -19.45 11.50
CA ARG A 116 -1.01 -20.08 12.64
C ARG A 116 -1.89 -21.15 13.26
N ASP A 117 -1.51 -22.41 13.16
CA ASP A 117 -2.20 -23.56 13.76
C ASP A 117 -3.71 -23.66 13.42
N GLY A 118 -4.07 -23.25 12.21
CA GLY A 118 -5.46 -23.22 11.74
C GLY A 118 -6.22 -21.95 12.12
N ILE A 119 -5.57 -20.97 12.71
CA ILE A 119 -6.15 -19.65 12.95
C ILE A 119 -5.61 -18.67 11.91
N ALA A 120 -6.50 -18.01 11.17
CA ALA A 120 -6.13 -16.92 10.27
C ALA A 120 -6.08 -15.61 11.06
N VAL A 121 -4.90 -15.01 11.17
CA VAL A 121 -4.71 -13.69 11.78
C VAL A 121 -4.72 -12.65 10.67
N LEU A 122 -5.73 -11.78 10.68
CA LEU A 122 -5.89 -10.67 9.75
C LEU A 122 -5.44 -9.38 10.43
N THR A 123 -4.42 -8.74 9.89
CA THR A 123 -3.85 -7.50 10.47
C THR A 123 -4.06 -6.33 9.53
N ILE A 124 -4.78 -5.29 9.98
CA ILE A 124 -4.94 -4.03 9.26
C ILE A 124 -3.67 -3.21 9.43
N ARG A 125 -3.02 -2.82 8.32
CA ARG A 125 -1.66 -2.24 8.31
C ARG A 125 -1.63 -0.84 7.69
N ARG A 126 -2.22 0.14 8.39
CA ARG A 126 -2.19 1.57 8.04
C ARG A 126 -1.75 2.43 9.24
N PRO A 127 -0.54 2.23 9.78
CA PRO A 127 -0.13 2.85 11.04
C PRO A 127 -0.08 4.38 11.01
N LYS A 128 0.21 5.02 9.88
CA LYS A 128 0.24 6.49 9.75
C LYS A 128 -1.13 7.14 9.99
N VAL A 129 -2.19 6.42 9.69
CA VAL A 129 -3.58 6.88 9.90
C VAL A 129 -4.29 6.05 10.97
N LEU A 130 -3.52 5.49 11.91
CA LEU A 130 -4.06 4.72 13.04
C LEU A 130 -5.02 3.60 12.61
N ASN A 131 -4.69 2.89 11.53
CA ASN A 131 -5.47 1.81 10.93
C ASN A 131 -6.91 2.24 10.53
N ALA A 132 -7.09 3.50 10.12
CA ALA A 132 -8.38 4.03 9.67
C ALA A 132 -8.91 3.28 8.43
N LEU A 133 -10.23 3.20 8.33
CA LEU A 133 -10.94 2.49 7.28
C LEU A 133 -11.29 3.43 6.12
N ASP A 134 -10.82 3.11 4.94
CA ASP A 134 -11.32 3.64 3.68
C ASP A 134 -11.99 2.52 2.87
N GLN A 135 -12.48 2.83 1.69
CA GLN A 135 -13.17 1.86 0.84
C GLN A 135 -12.32 0.62 0.54
N SER A 136 -11.03 0.80 0.30
CA SER A 136 -10.12 -0.31 -0.05
C SER A 136 -9.92 -1.26 1.13
N VAL A 137 -9.79 -0.72 2.34
CA VAL A 137 -9.66 -1.52 3.57
C VAL A 137 -10.93 -2.32 3.85
N PHE A 138 -12.10 -1.71 3.70
CA PHE A 138 -13.38 -2.44 3.85
C PHE A 138 -13.48 -3.60 2.86
N GLU A 139 -13.14 -3.37 1.59
CA GLU A 139 -13.18 -4.41 0.57
C GLU A 139 -12.16 -5.53 0.81
N GLU A 140 -10.95 -5.19 1.27
CA GLU A 140 -9.97 -6.19 1.65
C GLU A 140 -10.41 -7.00 2.87
N ILE A 141 -10.92 -6.36 3.93
CA ILE A 141 -11.49 -7.07 5.10
C ILE A 141 -12.53 -8.07 4.63
N ARG A 142 -13.53 -7.62 3.87
CA ARG A 142 -14.57 -8.49 3.33
C ARG A 142 -13.98 -9.68 2.58
N THR A 143 -13.06 -9.40 1.66
CA THR A 143 -12.44 -10.43 0.81
C THR A 143 -11.66 -11.43 1.66
N ARG A 144 -10.87 -10.96 2.64
CA ARG A 144 -10.08 -11.84 3.53
C ARG A 144 -10.97 -12.71 4.41
N PHE A 145 -12.05 -12.15 4.96
CA PHE A 145 -13.00 -12.93 5.76
C PHE A 145 -13.67 -14.01 4.92
N GLN A 146 -14.15 -13.70 3.72
CA GLN A 146 -14.73 -14.68 2.80
C GLN A 146 -13.74 -15.78 2.41
N GLN A 147 -12.49 -15.43 2.11
CA GLN A 147 -11.43 -16.40 1.82
C GLN A 147 -11.16 -17.31 3.02
N CYS A 148 -11.11 -16.76 4.22
CA CYS A 148 -10.90 -17.56 5.44
C CYS A 148 -12.09 -18.48 5.71
N ASP A 149 -13.31 -18.03 5.47
CA ASP A 149 -14.51 -18.84 5.70
C ASP A 149 -14.58 -20.04 4.75
N GLN A 150 -14.16 -19.85 3.51
CA GLN A 150 -14.13 -20.90 2.49
C GLN A 150 -12.92 -21.85 2.61
N ASP A 151 -11.87 -21.46 3.34
CA ASP A 151 -10.66 -22.26 3.46
C ASP A 151 -10.82 -23.36 4.52
N PRO A 152 -10.85 -24.66 4.14
CA PRO A 152 -11.04 -25.75 5.09
C PRO A 152 -9.92 -25.90 6.13
N LYS A 153 -8.76 -25.30 5.91
CA LYS A 153 -7.64 -25.30 6.85
C LYS A 153 -7.82 -24.28 7.97
N VAL A 154 -8.65 -23.26 7.78
CA VAL A 154 -8.94 -22.23 8.77
C VAL A 154 -10.05 -22.70 9.70
N LYS A 155 -9.78 -22.70 11.00
CA LYS A 155 -10.74 -23.07 12.08
C LYS A 155 -11.29 -21.86 12.81
N GLY A 156 -10.62 -20.73 12.72
CA GLY A 156 -11.04 -19.48 13.36
C GLY A 156 -10.28 -18.29 12.79
N ILE A 157 -10.80 -17.09 13.02
CA ILE A 157 -10.28 -15.84 12.46
C ILE A 157 -10.01 -14.86 13.61
N VAL A 158 -8.85 -14.23 13.59
CA VAL A 158 -8.51 -13.10 14.48
C VAL A 158 -8.33 -11.87 13.62
N LEU A 159 -9.04 -10.78 13.95
CA LEU A 159 -8.81 -9.47 13.35
C LEU A 159 -8.08 -8.57 14.34
N THR A 160 -7.00 -7.92 13.90
CA THR A 160 -6.24 -6.98 14.73
C THR A 160 -5.70 -5.81 13.91
N GLY A 161 -5.22 -4.78 14.59
CA GLY A 161 -4.52 -3.65 13.97
C GLY A 161 -3.01 -3.79 14.08
N PHE A 162 -2.26 -3.22 13.15
CA PHE A 162 -0.82 -3.15 13.24
C PHE A 162 -0.37 -2.13 14.31
N GLY A 163 0.62 -2.51 15.11
CA GLY A 163 1.23 -1.66 16.12
C GLY A 163 0.53 -1.72 17.48
N LYS A 164 0.74 -0.70 18.31
CA LYS A 164 0.23 -0.64 19.71
C LYS A 164 -0.70 0.56 19.96
N LYS A 165 -0.92 1.42 18.96
CA LYS A 165 -1.65 2.68 19.17
C LYS A 165 -3.14 2.52 18.91
N ALA A 166 -3.52 1.82 17.86
CA ALA A 166 -4.91 1.67 17.48
C ALA A 166 -5.18 0.26 16.92
N PHE A 167 -6.33 -0.27 17.26
CA PHE A 167 -6.97 -1.35 16.52
C PHE A 167 -7.49 -0.77 15.21
N VAL A 168 -8.50 0.09 15.27
CA VAL A 168 -9.05 0.87 14.16
C VAL A 168 -9.55 2.20 14.68
N SER A 169 -9.05 3.31 14.17
CA SER A 169 -9.44 4.67 14.62
C SER A 169 -10.77 5.18 14.01
N GLY A 170 -11.48 4.35 13.26
CA GLY A 170 -12.70 4.72 12.56
C GLY A 170 -12.49 4.94 11.07
N ALA A 171 -13.42 5.66 10.44
CA ALA A 171 -13.34 5.99 9.03
C ALA A 171 -12.19 6.99 8.74
N ASP A 172 -11.52 6.81 7.62
CA ASP A 172 -10.47 7.73 7.17
C ASP A 172 -11.06 9.10 6.82
N VAL A 173 -10.62 10.14 7.51
CA VAL A 173 -11.14 11.51 7.33
C VAL A 173 -10.92 12.00 5.90
N ASN A 174 -9.79 11.65 5.27
CA ASN A 174 -9.54 12.02 3.88
C ASN A 174 -10.47 11.30 2.90
N PHE A 175 -10.92 10.10 3.26
CA PHE A 175 -11.94 9.38 2.49
C PHE A 175 -13.30 10.05 2.64
N LEU A 176 -13.70 10.38 3.87
CA LEU A 176 -14.96 11.08 4.13
C LEU A 176 -15.02 12.46 3.48
N ALA A 177 -13.92 13.21 3.48
CA ALA A 177 -13.83 14.55 2.87
C ALA A 177 -14.07 14.56 1.34
N LYS A 178 -13.99 13.41 0.68
CA LYS A 178 -14.30 13.28 -0.76
C LYS A 178 -15.79 13.14 -1.05
N ILE A 179 -16.61 12.88 -0.03
CA ILE A 179 -18.07 12.75 -0.18
C ILE A 179 -18.67 14.14 -0.38
N ASN A 180 -19.15 14.42 -1.59
CA ASN A 180 -19.61 15.74 -2.01
C ASN A 180 -21.10 15.77 -2.40
N SER A 181 -21.82 14.68 -2.23
CA SER A 181 -23.26 14.58 -2.51
C SER A 181 -23.93 13.56 -1.61
N VAL A 182 -25.26 13.72 -1.40
CA VAL A 182 -26.08 12.77 -0.65
C VAL A 182 -26.02 11.37 -1.25
N ALA A 183 -26.14 11.27 -2.57
CA ALA A 183 -26.08 9.97 -3.27
C ALA A 183 -24.73 9.26 -3.06
N MET A 184 -23.62 10.01 -3.07
CA MET A 184 -22.30 9.46 -2.77
C MET A 184 -22.19 9.02 -1.31
N GLY A 185 -22.74 9.80 -0.38
CA GLY A 185 -22.78 9.45 1.04
C GLY A 185 -23.57 8.15 1.29
N GLU A 186 -24.75 8.02 0.69
CA GLU A 186 -25.57 6.79 0.80
C GLU A 186 -24.87 5.58 0.19
N ALA A 187 -24.26 5.72 -1.00
CA ALA A 187 -23.52 4.65 -1.64
C ALA A 187 -22.30 4.20 -0.79
N THR A 188 -21.55 5.15 -0.24
CA THR A 188 -20.39 4.89 0.62
C THR A 188 -20.83 4.17 1.91
N SER A 189 -21.86 4.67 2.58
CA SER A 189 -22.40 4.04 3.79
C SER A 189 -22.87 2.62 3.52
N ARG A 190 -23.64 2.42 2.46
CA ARG A 190 -24.14 1.10 2.07
C ARG A 190 -23.01 0.12 1.75
N SER A 191 -21.98 0.55 1.01
CA SER A 191 -20.84 -0.32 0.68
C SER A 191 -20.04 -0.72 1.91
N SER A 192 -19.87 0.20 2.88
CA SER A 192 -19.20 -0.10 4.15
C SER A 192 -20.02 -1.09 4.99
N GLN A 193 -21.34 -0.91 5.09
CA GLN A 193 -22.22 -1.84 5.78
C GLN A 193 -22.15 -3.26 5.20
N VAL A 194 -22.19 -3.40 3.87
CA VAL A 194 -22.05 -4.72 3.20
C VAL A 194 -20.73 -5.41 3.60
N CYS A 195 -19.65 -4.65 3.84
CA CYS A 195 -18.40 -5.23 4.28
C CYS A 195 -18.45 -5.71 5.74
N VAL A 196 -19.08 -4.94 6.63
CA VAL A 196 -19.29 -5.33 8.04
C VAL A 196 -20.24 -6.53 8.14
N ASP A 197 -21.33 -6.52 7.39
CA ASP A 197 -22.27 -7.66 7.31
C ASP A 197 -21.56 -8.95 6.85
N ALA A 198 -20.63 -8.84 5.93
CA ALA A 198 -19.84 -10.00 5.47
C ALA A 198 -18.94 -10.56 6.57
N VAL A 199 -18.42 -9.74 7.48
CA VAL A 199 -17.68 -10.19 8.67
C VAL A 199 -18.61 -10.94 9.62
N GLN A 200 -19.81 -10.42 9.85
CA GLN A 200 -20.81 -11.05 10.72
C GLN A 200 -21.36 -12.37 10.14
N ALA A 201 -21.43 -12.48 8.81
CA ALA A 201 -21.98 -13.66 8.13
C ALA A 201 -21.05 -14.89 8.13
N VAL A 202 -19.77 -14.72 8.49
CA VAL A 202 -18.80 -15.82 8.54
C VAL A 202 -19.20 -16.86 9.56
N GLN A 203 -19.12 -18.15 9.17
CA GLN A 203 -19.54 -19.27 10.01
C GLN A 203 -18.48 -19.71 11.01
N LYS A 204 -17.21 -19.29 10.81
CA LYS A 204 -16.09 -19.63 11.70
C LYS A 204 -16.02 -18.70 12.90
N PRO A 205 -15.56 -19.19 14.06
CA PRO A 205 -15.33 -18.34 15.22
C PRO A 205 -14.43 -17.17 14.88
N THR A 206 -14.85 -15.95 15.21
CA THR A 206 -14.11 -14.72 14.91
C THR A 206 -13.87 -13.94 16.21
N VAL A 207 -12.66 -13.43 16.37
CA VAL A 207 -12.24 -12.64 17.53
C VAL A 207 -11.60 -11.33 17.06
N ALA A 208 -12.06 -10.20 17.59
CA ALA A 208 -11.36 -8.93 17.46
C ALA A 208 -10.33 -8.79 18.59
N ALA A 209 -9.04 -8.83 18.25
CA ALA A 209 -7.96 -8.62 19.19
C ALA A 209 -7.59 -7.13 19.23
N LEU A 210 -8.18 -6.41 20.18
CA LEU A 210 -8.01 -4.97 20.33
C LEU A 210 -6.61 -4.67 20.90
N ASN A 211 -5.74 -4.18 20.04
CA ASN A 211 -4.35 -3.83 20.37
C ASN A 211 -4.15 -2.33 20.70
N GLY A 212 -5.21 -1.54 20.73
CA GLY A 212 -5.20 -0.11 21.01
C GLY A 212 -6.57 0.53 20.82
N LEU A 213 -6.60 1.82 20.48
CA LEU A 213 -7.83 2.60 20.29
C LEU A 213 -8.76 1.98 19.24
N ALA A 214 -10.05 1.93 19.54
CA ALA A 214 -11.12 1.53 18.63
C ALA A 214 -12.22 2.59 18.65
N PHE A 215 -12.57 3.15 17.48
CA PHE A 215 -13.62 4.16 17.33
C PHE A 215 -14.45 3.91 16.06
N GLY A 216 -15.69 4.41 16.03
CA GLY A 216 -16.60 4.33 14.89
C GLY A 216 -16.66 2.91 14.32
N GLY A 217 -16.42 2.73 13.02
CA GLY A 217 -16.38 1.41 12.38
C GLY A 217 -15.39 0.41 12.97
N GLY A 218 -14.46 0.86 13.84
CA GLY A 218 -13.59 -0.03 14.59
C GLY A 218 -14.26 -0.69 15.80
N ILE A 219 -15.41 -0.17 16.23
CA ILE A 219 -16.23 -0.76 17.30
C ILE A 219 -17.28 -1.70 16.71
N GLU A 220 -17.81 -1.38 15.55
CA GLU A 220 -18.77 -2.21 14.81
C GLU A 220 -18.20 -3.56 14.41
#